data_4fc573814fb1156cf2448fde86203ab3
#
_entry.id   4fc573814fb1156cf2448fde86203ab3
#
_cell.length_a   1.000
_cell.length_b   1.000
_cell.length_c   1.000
_cell.angle_alpha   90.00
_cell.angle_beta   90.00
_cell.angle_gamma   90.00
#
_symmetry.space_group_name_H-M   'P 1'
#
loop_
_entity.id
_entity.type
_entity.pdbx_description
1 polymer ?
#
loop_
_entity_poly.entity_id
_entity_poly.type
_entity_poly.pdbx_seq_one_letter_code
_entity_poly.pdbx_strand_id
1 'polypeptide(L)' 'MTLNELRYLVAVAQERNFGRAAQKCFVSQPALSVAIQKLEEELGTQVFERGKNEVTVTPVGERIVAVNG' A
#
# COMPACT_ATOMS: atom_id res chain seq x y z
N MET A 1 11.57 2.90 5.58
CA MET A 1 10.63 1.92 4.96
C MET A 1 11.04 0.51 5.41
N THR A 2 10.12 -0.22 6.00
CA THR A 2 10.40 -1.57 6.49
C THR A 2 9.97 -2.60 5.45
N LEU A 3 10.46 -3.83 5.61
CA LEU A 3 10.06 -4.95 4.75
C LEU A 3 8.55 -5.21 4.84
N ASN A 4 7.97 -5.09 6.04
CA ASN A 4 6.54 -5.25 6.22
C ASN A 4 5.75 -4.17 5.48
N GLU A 5 6.22 -2.93 5.52
CA GLU A 5 5.59 -1.83 4.76
C GLU A 5 5.60 -2.11 3.27
N LEU A 6 6.72 -2.65 2.75
CA LEU A 6 6.80 -3.04 1.34
C LEU A 6 5.82 -4.18 1.01
N ARG A 7 5.71 -5.17 1.89
CA ARG A 7 4.75 -6.27 1.72
C ARG A 7 3.32 -5.75 1.66
N TYR A 8 2.97 -4.83 2.54
CA TYR A 8 1.65 -4.24 2.57
C TYR A 8 1.38 -3.42 1.30
N LEU A 9 2.38 -2.65 0.85
CA LEU A 9 2.27 -1.86 -0.36
C LEU A 9 1.98 -2.76 -1.58
N VAL A 10 2.74 -3.83 -1.73
CA VAL A 10 2.54 -4.78 -2.84
C VAL A 10 1.16 -5.42 -2.75
N ALA A 11 0.72 -5.81 -1.56
CA ALA A 11 -0.60 -6.41 -1.37
C ALA A 11 -1.72 -5.45 -1.77
N VAL A 12 -1.64 -4.18 -1.36
CA VAL A 12 -2.64 -3.19 -1.72
C VAL A 12 -2.66 -2.95 -3.23
N ALA A 13 -1.47 -2.91 -3.85
CA ALA A 13 -1.36 -2.72 -5.30
C ALA A 13 -2.01 -3.89 -6.07
N GLN A 14 -1.84 -5.10 -5.57
CA GLN A 14 -2.41 -6.30 -6.20
C GLN A 14 -3.93 -6.38 -6.02
N GLU A 15 -4.39 -6.12 -4.79
CA GLU A 15 -5.80 -6.27 -4.45
C GLU A 15 -6.63 -5.05 -4.81
N ARG A 16 -6.02 -3.88 -4.86
CA ARG A 16 -6.68 -2.58 -5.04
C ARG A 16 -7.80 -2.35 -4.04
N ASN A 17 -7.62 -2.91 -2.86
CA ASN A 17 -8.60 -2.87 -1.78
C ASN A 17 -7.86 -3.07 -0.46
N PHE A 18 -7.99 -2.10 0.46
CA PHE A 18 -7.27 -2.15 1.73
C PHE A 18 -7.73 -3.30 2.62
N GLY A 19 -9.03 -3.59 2.63
CA GLY A 19 -9.57 -4.69 3.42
C GLY A 19 -9.04 -6.05 2.97
N ARG A 20 -9.04 -6.29 1.66
CA ARG A 20 -8.51 -7.54 1.10
C ARG A 20 -7.01 -7.66 1.31
N ALA A 21 -6.29 -6.55 1.14
CA ALA A 21 -4.84 -6.54 1.35
C ALA A 21 -4.51 -6.88 2.79
N ALA A 22 -5.27 -6.33 3.74
CA ALA A 22 -5.09 -6.63 5.16
C ALA A 22 -5.31 -8.10 5.44
N GLN A 23 -6.35 -8.70 4.88
CA GLN A 23 -6.62 -10.13 5.01
C GLN A 23 -5.47 -10.95 4.44
N LYS A 24 -4.97 -10.57 3.28
CA LYS A 24 -3.86 -11.26 2.63
C LYS A 24 -2.59 -11.23 3.48
N CYS A 25 -2.38 -10.14 4.20
CA CYS A 25 -1.20 -9.95 5.04
C CYS A 25 -1.41 -10.41 6.49
N PHE A 26 -2.60 -10.91 6.82
CA PHE A 26 -2.95 -11.37 8.18
C PHE A 26 -2.82 -10.25 9.23
N VAL A 27 -3.23 -9.05 8.85
CA VAL A 27 -3.24 -7.89 9.76
C VAL A 27 -4.61 -7.22 9.69
N SER A 28 -4.89 -6.35 10.67
CA SER A 28 -6.11 -5.56 10.63
C SER A 28 -6.00 -4.46 9.57
N GLN A 29 -7.13 -4.01 9.04
CA GLN A 29 -7.13 -2.93 8.07
C GLN A 29 -6.55 -1.64 8.64
N PRO A 30 -6.89 -1.22 9.90
CA PRO A 30 -6.25 -0.04 10.48
C PRO A 30 -4.73 -0.16 10.57
N ALA A 31 -4.20 -1.33 10.92
CA ALA A 31 -2.75 -1.55 10.99
C ALA A 31 -2.11 -1.38 9.63
N LEU A 32 -2.72 -1.94 8.59
CA LEU A 32 -2.24 -1.80 7.23
C LEU A 32 -2.26 -0.33 6.79
N SER A 33 -3.37 0.38 7.06
CA SER A 33 -3.52 1.78 6.67
C SER A 33 -2.48 2.66 7.33
N VAL A 34 -2.20 2.45 8.63
CA VAL A 34 -1.17 3.22 9.35
C VAL A 34 0.21 2.95 8.75
N ALA A 35 0.51 1.71 8.42
CA ALA A 35 1.81 1.35 7.83
C ALA A 35 2.01 2.03 6.47
N ILE A 36 0.99 2.03 5.63
CA ILE A 36 1.04 2.70 4.33
C ILE A 36 1.19 4.21 4.51
N GLN A 37 0.47 4.80 5.47
CA GLN A 37 0.58 6.22 5.75
C GLN A 37 1.99 6.61 6.17
N LYS A 38 2.62 5.82 7.03
CA LYS A 38 4.00 6.07 7.45
C LYS A 38 4.96 5.99 6.27
N LEU A 39 4.76 5.02 5.40
CA LEU A 39 5.57 4.86 4.20
C LEU A 39 5.43 6.09 3.29
N GLU A 40 4.22 6.59 3.10
CA GLU A 40 3.99 7.78 2.30
C GLU A 40 4.64 9.02 2.94
N GLU A 41 4.60 9.14 4.26
CA GLU A 41 5.26 10.23 4.96
C GLU A 41 6.77 10.19 4.75
N GLU A 42 7.39 9.01 4.83
CA GLU A 42 8.82 8.86 4.58
C GLU A 42 9.21 9.27 3.17
N LEU A 43 8.38 8.90 2.19
CA LEU A 43 8.64 9.22 0.78
C LEU A 43 8.29 10.67 0.43
N GLY A 44 7.49 11.33 1.26
CA GLY A 44 7.02 12.68 1.00
C GLY A 44 6.00 12.75 -0.13
N THR A 45 5.39 11.64 -0.50
CA THR A 45 4.40 11.59 -1.56
C THR A 45 3.49 10.39 -1.36
N GLN A 46 2.32 10.43 -2.00
CA GLN A 46 1.38 9.31 -1.95
C GLN A 46 1.81 8.20 -2.90
N VAL A 47 1.61 6.96 -2.48
CA VAL A 47 1.83 5.79 -3.32
C VAL A 47 0.50 5.22 -3.81
N PHE A 48 -0.61 5.59 -3.17
CA PHE A 48 -1.95 5.19 -3.58
C PHE A 48 -2.89 6.39 -3.59
N GLU A 49 -3.82 6.38 -4.53
CA GLU A 49 -4.95 7.30 -4.55
C GLU A 49 -6.21 6.49 -4.30
N ARG A 50 -7.02 6.94 -3.35
CA ARG A 50 -8.28 6.27 -3.01
C ARG A 50 -9.40 6.89 -3.81
N GLY A 51 -9.90 6.13 -4.78
CA GLY A 51 -11.10 6.49 -5.51
C GLY A 51 -12.36 6.10 -4.74
N LYS A 52 -13.49 6.32 -5.37
CA LYS A 52 -14.79 6.07 -4.76
C LYS A 52 -15.02 4.59 -4.49
N ASN A 53 -14.60 3.71 -5.40
CA ASN A 53 -14.82 2.27 -5.31
C ASN A 53 -13.55 1.46 -5.44
N GLU A 54 -12.41 2.08 -5.67
CA GLU A 54 -11.16 1.35 -5.79
C GLU A 54 -9.97 2.22 -5.48
N VAL A 55 -8.85 1.56 -5.26
CA VAL A 55 -7.56 2.19 -4.99
C VAL A 55 -6.70 2.08 -6.24
N THR A 56 -6.09 3.18 -6.65
CA THR A 56 -5.14 3.18 -7.77
C THR A 56 -3.74 3.48 -7.28
N VAL A 57 -2.74 2.98 -8.02
CA VAL A 57 -1.34 3.16 -7.66
C VAL A 57 -0.81 4.40 -8.37
N THR A 58 -0.14 5.28 -7.62
CA THR A 58 0.50 6.46 -8.22
C THR A 58 1.75 6.04 -9.01
N PRO A 59 2.28 6.91 -9.89
CA PRO A 59 3.52 6.58 -10.61
C PRO A 59 4.69 6.21 -9.68
N VAL A 60 4.81 6.89 -8.54
CA VAL A 60 5.84 6.56 -7.55
C VAL A 60 5.58 5.17 -6.97
N GLY A 61 4.33 4.88 -6.61
CA GLY A 61 3.95 3.57 -6.11
C GLY A 61 4.22 2.46 -7.11
N GLU A 62 3.94 2.69 -8.38
CA GLU A 62 4.21 1.71 -9.44
C GLU A 62 5.69 1.38 -9.57
N ARG A 63 6.56 2.37 -9.43
CA ARG A 63 8.00 2.14 -9.46
C ARG A 63 8.46 1.24 -8.32
N ILE A 64 7.93 1.47 -7.13
CA ILE A 64 8.29 0.68 -5.96
C ILE A 64 7.79 -0.76 -6.12
N VAL A 65 6.56 -0.93 -6.59
CA VAL A 65 5.98 -2.26 -6.83
C VAL A 65 6.77 -2.99 -7.91
N ALA A 66 7.17 -2.31 -8.98
CA ALA A 66 7.95 -2.93 -10.06
C ALA A 66 9.28 -3.48 -9.57
N VAL A 67 9.93 -2.79 -8.61
CA VAL A 67 11.21 -3.22 -8.04
C VAL A 67 11.02 -4.35 -7.03
N ASN A 68 9.95 -4.32 -6.24
CA ASN A 68 9.75 -5.20 -5.10
C ASN A 68 8.64 -6.23 -5.28
N GLY A 69 7.82 -6.07 -6.28
CA GLY A 69 6.72 -6.99 -6.60
C GLY A 69 7.06 -7.96 -7.74
#